data_1fa49577f72810b5b298cd46e71e9f99
#
_entry.id   1fa49577f72810b5b298cd46e71e9f99
#
_cell.length_a   1.000
_cell.length_b   1.000
_cell.length_c   1.000
_cell.angle_alpha   90.00
_cell.angle_beta   90.00
_cell.angle_gamma   90.00
#
_symmetry.space_group_name_H-M   'P 1'
#
loop_
_entity.id
_entity.type
_entity.pdbx_description
1 polymer ?
#
loop_
_entity_poly.entity_id
_entity_poly.type
_entity_poly.pdbx_seq_one_letter_code
_entity_poly.pdbx_strand_id
1 'polypeptide(L)'
;MSPFPPFASTGGLSGRLRFLGLALLYSLLVVACLWSLGAEGDLSLGRNPLANLAKTVTEFAHPSFLDVWFGDTKLEYRSDDGTVLRVENRQQVEADYLAGLARATWTTIRIATLGSLLGALLALPLAMLTARNLGAPRPLALAAKAVLDVMRSIHTLVFGLVLVGIVGLGPTAGILAIGLHSMGTYGKLFAEAVESLNMPAIHAVQSVGASRTQVFFNAVWPSVLPQFVSSHLYIWEFNIRDSTILGIIGAGGLGLLISEATSLFQWGRLATVLLVVIVLVGSFDAMSRRIRKALS
;
A
#
# COMPACT_ATOMS: atom_id res chain seq x y z
N MET A 1 40.48 -11.19 22.15
CA MET A 1 40.57 -9.71 22.16
C MET A 1 41.19 -9.28 20.87
N SER A 2 40.38 -8.93 19.87
CA SER A 2 40.83 -8.30 18.62
C SER A 2 40.38 -6.84 18.63
N PRO A 3 41.28 -5.85 18.53
CA PRO A 3 40.91 -4.46 18.53
C PRO A 3 40.28 -4.11 17.16
N PHE A 4 39.13 -3.48 17.21
CA PHE A 4 38.52 -2.85 16.02
C PHE A 4 39.53 -1.89 15.38
N PRO A 5 39.66 -1.88 14.03
CA PRO A 5 40.51 -0.91 13.39
C PRO A 5 39.96 0.50 13.64
N PRO A 6 40.81 1.50 13.91
CA PRO A 6 40.36 2.86 14.10
C PRO A 6 39.70 3.38 12.83
N PHE A 7 38.54 4.03 12.99
CA PHE A 7 37.88 4.77 11.91
C PHE A 7 38.90 5.75 11.30
N ALA A 8 39.39 5.44 10.12
CA ALA A 8 40.29 6.31 9.40
C ALA A 8 39.56 7.62 9.10
N SER A 9 39.95 8.69 9.76
CA SER A 9 39.55 10.06 9.50
C SER A 9 40.16 10.52 8.17
N THR A 10 39.66 10.04 7.04
CA THR A 10 40.04 10.56 5.72
C THR A 10 39.26 11.86 5.38
N GLY A 11 39.27 12.81 6.31
CA GLY A 11 38.76 14.16 6.11
C GLY A 11 39.86 15.10 5.70
N GLY A 12 40.61 14.82 4.62
CA GLY A 12 41.50 15.79 4.03
C GLY A 12 40.74 17.05 3.57
N LEU A 13 41.40 18.20 3.54
CA LEU A 13 40.83 19.50 3.10
C LEU A 13 39.96 19.36 1.84
N SER A 14 40.33 18.48 0.91
CA SER A 14 39.57 18.16 -0.32
C SER A 14 38.19 17.52 -0.06
N GLY A 15 38.05 16.71 0.96
CA GLY A 15 36.76 16.10 1.35
C GLY A 15 35.81 17.14 1.95
N ARG A 16 36.32 18.01 2.82
CA ARG A 16 35.54 19.11 3.41
C ARG A 16 35.13 20.15 2.37
N LEU A 17 36.00 20.49 1.42
CA LEU A 17 35.68 21.39 0.31
C LEU A 17 34.61 20.80 -0.62
N ARG A 18 34.65 19.50 -0.93
CA ARG A 18 33.61 18.80 -1.71
C ARG A 18 32.29 18.80 -0.98
N PHE A 19 32.29 18.50 0.33
CA PHE A 19 31.07 18.52 1.16
C PHE A 19 30.47 19.93 1.21
N LEU A 20 31.28 20.97 1.45
CA LEU A 20 30.83 22.36 1.45
C LEU A 20 30.31 22.78 0.06
N GLY A 21 30.95 22.36 -1.02
CA GLY A 21 30.47 22.61 -2.39
C GLY A 21 29.11 21.96 -2.67
N LEU A 22 28.92 20.70 -2.26
CA LEU A 22 27.64 20.04 -2.39
C LEU A 22 26.54 20.66 -1.51
N ALA A 23 26.88 21.04 -0.28
CA ALA A 23 25.95 21.72 0.63
C ALA A 23 25.52 23.09 0.07
N LEU A 24 26.46 23.83 -0.51
CA LEU A 24 26.19 25.12 -1.14
C LEU A 24 25.36 24.97 -2.42
N LEU A 25 25.63 23.96 -3.24
CA LEU A 25 24.82 23.63 -4.41
C LEU A 25 23.37 23.26 -4.02
N TYR A 26 23.23 22.43 -2.98
CA TYR A 26 21.91 22.06 -2.47
C TYR A 26 21.16 23.26 -1.90
N SER A 27 21.85 24.13 -1.13
CA SER A 27 21.25 25.36 -0.59
C SER A 27 20.81 26.32 -1.69
N LEU A 28 21.62 26.47 -2.74
CA LEU A 28 21.27 27.27 -3.93
C LEU A 28 20.03 26.70 -4.63
N LEU A 29 19.96 25.38 -4.78
CA LEU A 29 18.79 24.71 -5.37
C LEU A 29 17.54 24.94 -4.54
N VAL A 30 17.62 24.83 -3.21
CA VAL A 30 16.48 25.11 -2.31
C VAL A 30 16.03 26.57 -2.43
N VAL A 31 16.98 27.52 -2.41
CA VAL A 31 16.65 28.95 -2.58
C VAL A 31 16.03 29.23 -3.95
N ALA A 32 16.53 28.61 -5.01
CA ALA A 32 15.97 28.76 -6.36
C ALA A 32 14.53 28.21 -6.44
N CYS A 33 14.27 27.05 -5.82
CA CYS A 33 12.91 26.49 -5.74
C CYS A 33 11.96 27.38 -4.94
N LEU A 34 12.39 27.90 -3.78
CA LEU A 34 11.58 28.80 -2.97
C LEU A 34 11.30 30.13 -3.69
N TRP A 35 12.30 30.65 -4.40
CA TRP A 35 12.14 31.87 -5.19
C TRP A 35 11.18 31.68 -6.36
N SER A 36 11.29 30.56 -7.09
CA SER A 36 10.36 30.20 -8.18
C SER A 36 8.92 30.12 -7.67
N LEU A 37 8.68 29.35 -6.59
CA LEU A 37 7.35 29.22 -5.98
C LEU A 37 6.80 30.58 -5.47
N GLY A 38 7.68 31.44 -4.92
CA GLY A 38 7.30 32.79 -4.49
C GLY A 38 6.95 33.71 -5.64
N ALA A 39 7.69 33.62 -6.76
CA ALA A 39 7.46 34.41 -7.96
C ALA A 39 6.17 34.01 -8.69
N GLU A 40 5.79 32.73 -8.66
CA GLU A 40 4.56 32.20 -9.23
C GLU A 40 3.32 32.44 -8.33
N GLY A 41 3.54 32.88 -7.09
CA GLY A 41 2.46 33.11 -6.11
C GLY A 41 1.91 31.84 -5.47
N ASP A 42 2.50 30.68 -5.72
CA ASP A 42 2.05 29.37 -5.25
C ASP A 42 2.24 29.18 -3.73
N LEU A 43 3.03 30.04 -3.08
CA LEU A 43 3.19 30.06 -1.62
C LEU A 43 2.04 30.78 -0.89
N SER A 44 1.00 31.22 -1.61
CA SER A 44 -0.14 31.88 -0.98
C SER A 44 -0.98 30.88 -0.18
N LEU A 45 -1.01 31.03 1.12
CA LEU A 45 -1.99 30.37 1.99
C LEU A 45 -3.36 31.01 1.72
N GLY A 46 -4.36 30.23 1.28
CA GLY A 46 -5.71 30.73 0.94
C GLY A 46 -6.32 31.71 1.96
N ARG A 47 -7.49 32.27 1.68
CA ARG A 47 -8.16 33.22 2.59
C ARG A 47 -8.44 32.56 3.93
N ASN A 48 -7.97 33.19 5.04
CA ASN A 48 -8.18 32.78 6.43
C ASN A 48 -7.75 31.32 6.77
N PRO A 49 -6.50 30.92 6.54
CA PRO A 49 -6.06 29.53 6.73
C PRO A 49 -6.22 29.05 8.17
N LEU A 50 -6.01 29.91 9.17
CA LEU A 50 -6.16 29.55 10.58
C LEU A 50 -7.64 29.30 10.97
N ALA A 51 -8.57 30.09 10.46
CA ALA A 51 -9.99 29.89 10.71
C ALA A 51 -10.49 28.60 10.04
N ASN A 52 -10.06 28.32 8.81
CA ASN A 52 -10.36 27.08 8.12
C ASN A 52 -9.74 25.87 8.84
N LEU A 53 -8.51 25.98 9.32
CA LEU A 53 -7.87 24.94 10.12
C LEU A 53 -8.67 24.67 11.40
N ALA A 54 -9.03 25.72 12.15
CA ALA A 54 -9.80 25.56 13.38
C ALA A 54 -11.15 24.89 13.12
N LYS A 55 -11.87 25.29 12.07
CA LYS A 55 -13.13 24.67 11.65
C LYS A 55 -12.93 23.20 11.29
N THR A 56 -11.95 22.90 10.45
CA THR A 56 -11.65 21.50 10.05
C THR A 56 -11.30 20.65 11.26
N VAL A 57 -10.47 21.15 12.19
CA VAL A 57 -10.07 20.40 13.39
C VAL A 57 -11.27 20.15 14.30
N THR A 58 -12.17 21.12 14.49
CA THR A 58 -13.38 20.92 15.31
C THR A 58 -14.33 19.91 14.69
N GLU A 59 -14.52 19.92 13.37
CA GLU A 59 -15.34 18.93 12.67
C GLU A 59 -14.71 17.54 12.68
N PHE A 60 -13.39 17.43 12.54
CA PHE A 60 -12.64 16.17 12.69
C PHE A 60 -12.72 15.60 14.12
N ALA A 61 -12.77 16.48 15.14
CA ALA A 61 -12.91 16.06 16.54
C ALA A 61 -14.30 15.49 16.85
N HIS A 62 -15.28 15.66 15.94
CA HIS A 62 -16.64 15.13 16.05
C HIS A 62 -16.96 14.18 14.89
N PRO A 63 -16.46 12.92 14.93
CA PRO A 63 -16.73 11.92 13.90
C PRO A 63 -18.23 11.65 13.78
N SER A 64 -18.74 11.52 12.56
CA SER A 64 -20.19 11.41 12.30
C SER A 64 -20.84 10.15 12.88
N PHE A 65 -20.08 9.08 13.17
CA PHE A 65 -20.65 7.92 13.84
C PHE A 65 -21.20 8.21 15.23
N LEU A 66 -20.73 9.27 15.90
CA LEU A 66 -21.26 9.72 17.20
C LEU A 66 -22.70 10.25 17.09
N ASP A 67 -23.05 10.79 15.93
CA ASP A 67 -24.39 11.33 15.66
C ASP A 67 -25.49 10.25 15.68
N VAL A 68 -25.13 8.97 15.55
CA VAL A 68 -26.07 7.84 15.69
C VAL A 68 -26.63 7.77 17.11
N TRP A 69 -25.80 8.11 18.13
CA TRP A 69 -26.20 8.00 19.53
C TRP A 69 -26.48 9.36 20.18
N PHE A 70 -25.81 10.41 19.75
CA PHE A 70 -25.81 11.72 20.41
C PHE A 70 -26.35 12.84 19.52
N GLY A 71 -26.67 12.56 18.25
CA GLY A 71 -27.18 13.56 17.30
C GLY A 71 -28.66 13.87 17.48
N ASP A 72 -29.05 15.08 17.05
CA ASP A 72 -30.47 15.47 16.95
C ASP A 72 -31.23 14.51 16.01
N THR A 73 -32.46 14.18 16.39
CA THR A 73 -33.28 13.19 15.64
C THR A 73 -33.75 13.71 14.28
N LYS A 74 -33.78 15.04 14.06
CA LYS A 74 -34.31 15.67 12.84
C LYS A 74 -33.22 16.35 12.05
N LEU A 75 -33.06 15.95 10.80
CA LEU A 75 -32.24 16.61 9.79
C LEU A 75 -33.19 17.37 8.85
N GLU A 76 -33.17 18.69 8.89
CA GLU A 76 -34.00 19.57 8.05
C GLU A 76 -33.19 20.08 6.88
N TYR A 77 -33.59 19.73 5.67
CA TYR A 77 -33.07 20.33 4.44
C TYR A 77 -33.90 21.59 4.12
N ARG A 78 -33.24 22.73 4.11
CA ARG A 78 -33.90 24.02 3.81
C ARG A 78 -33.46 24.53 2.43
N SER A 79 -34.42 25.13 1.70
CA SER A 79 -34.13 25.91 0.49
C SER A 79 -33.48 27.24 0.85
N ASP A 80 -32.89 27.93 -0.15
CA ASP A 80 -32.34 29.27 -0.01
C ASP A 80 -33.36 30.26 0.52
N ASP A 81 -34.65 30.01 0.30
CA ASP A 81 -35.79 30.80 0.81
C ASP A 81 -36.18 30.48 2.25
N GLY A 82 -35.44 29.59 2.93
CA GLY A 82 -35.72 29.17 4.31
C GLY A 82 -36.84 28.13 4.47
N THR A 83 -37.51 27.73 3.38
CA THR A 83 -38.58 26.70 3.43
C THR A 83 -37.96 25.32 3.67
N VAL A 84 -38.54 24.51 4.55
CA VAL A 84 -38.14 23.15 4.82
C VAL A 84 -38.57 22.27 3.64
N LEU A 85 -37.60 21.77 2.86
CA LEU A 85 -37.86 20.94 1.71
C LEU A 85 -38.06 19.44 2.10
N ARG A 86 -37.30 18.99 3.10
CA ARG A 86 -37.31 17.59 3.55
C ARG A 86 -36.87 17.52 5.01
N VAL A 87 -37.52 16.65 5.76
CA VAL A 87 -37.11 16.29 7.13
C VAL A 87 -36.79 14.81 7.12
N GLU A 88 -35.56 14.46 7.50
CA GLU A 88 -35.12 13.08 7.64
C GLU A 88 -34.77 12.76 9.09
N ASN A 89 -34.84 11.48 9.43
CA ASN A 89 -34.34 11.02 10.71
C ASN A 89 -32.81 10.89 10.62
N ARG A 90 -32.07 11.78 11.28
CA ARG A 90 -30.61 11.80 11.26
C ARG A 90 -29.99 10.48 11.71
N GLN A 91 -30.55 9.85 12.76
CA GLN A 91 -30.06 8.56 13.25
C GLN A 91 -30.15 7.48 12.17
N GLN A 92 -31.24 7.48 11.39
CA GLN A 92 -31.43 6.50 10.32
C GLN A 92 -30.46 6.76 9.16
N VAL A 93 -30.28 8.02 8.76
CA VAL A 93 -29.32 8.40 7.71
C VAL A 93 -27.88 8.00 8.09
N GLU A 94 -27.48 8.25 9.32
CA GLU A 94 -26.14 7.88 9.78
C GLU A 94 -25.99 6.36 10.00
N ALA A 95 -27.03 5.66 10.40
CA ALA A 95 -27.04 4.18 10.49
C ALA A 95 -26.88 3.54 9.08
N ASP A 96 -27.59 4.07 8.08
CA ASP A 96 -27.47 3.63 6.68
C ASP A 96 -26.07 3.92 6.13
N TYR A 97 -25.49 5.07 6.49
CA TYR A 97 -24.09 5.39 6.16
C TYR A 97 -23.11 4.42 6.78
N LEU A 98 -23.27 4.05 8.07
CA LEU A 98 -22.42 3.05 8.72
C LEU A 98 -22.56 1.65 8.08
N ALA A 99 -23.76 1.28 7.66
CA ALA A 99 -23.96 0.05 6.89
C ALA A 99 -23.24 0.10 5.53
N GLY A 100 -23.24 1.27 4.87
CA GLY A 100 -22.46 1.56 3.66
C GLY A 100 -20.97 1.44 3.91
N LEU A 101 -20.49 2.00 5.01
CA LEU A 101 -19.09 1.96 5.45
C LEU A 101 -18.62 0.52 5.71
N ALA A 102 -19.44 -0.32 6.35
CA ALA A 102 -19.14 -1.74 6.55
C ALA A 102 -19.01 -2.49 5.21
N ARG A 103 -19.89 -2.22 4.25
CA ARG A 103 -19.82 -2.79 2.89
C ARG A 103 -18.57 -2.31 2.14
N ALA A 104 -18.23 -1.04 2.27
CA ALA A 104 -17.02 -0.48 1.68
C ALA A 104 -15.75 -1.09 2.30
N THR A 105 -15.72 -1.27 3.61
CA THR A 105 -14.63 -1.97 4.33
C THR A 105 -14.43 -3.38 3.80
N TRP A 106 -15.51 -4.14 3.67
CA TRP A 106 -15.46 -5.47 3.10
C TRP A 106 -14.96 -5.50 1.65
N THR A 107 -15.35 -4.51 0.85
CA THR A 107 -14.87 -4.35 -0.53
C THR A 107 -13.37 -4.07 -0.57
N THR A 108 -12.84 -3.21 0.31
CA THR A 108 -11.40 -2.95 0.46
C THR A 108 -10.64 -4.24 0.79
N ILE A 109 -11.13 -5.03 1.76
CA ILE A 109 -10.52 -6.32 2.13
C ILE A 109 -10.50 -7.28 0.94
N ARG A 110 -11.61 -7.39 0.18
CA ARG A 110 -11.68 -8.26 -1.01
C ARG A 110 -10.69 -7.85 -2.08
N ILE A 111 -10.58 -6.55 -2.37
CA ILE A 111 -9.65 -6.03 -3.38
C ILE A 111 -8.21 -6.37 -2.98
N ALA A 112 -7.81 -6.09 -1.75
CA ALA A 112 -6.47 -6.37 -1.27
C ALA A 112 -6.15 -7.88 -1.24
N THR A 113 -7.09 -8.69 -0.76
CA THR A 113 -6.88 -10.14 -0.62
C THR A 113 -6.80 -10.82 -1.98
N LEU A 114 -7.76 -10.57 -2.87
CA LEU A 114 -7.77 -11.18 -4.20
C LEU A 114 -6.63 -10.65 -5.07
N GLY A 115 -6.29 -9.36 -4.97
CA GLY A 115 -5.15 -8.77 -5.67
C GLY A 115 -3.82 -9.38 -5.19
N SER A 116 -3.64 -9.53 -3.88
CA SER A 116 -2.45 -10.17 -3.31
C SER A 116 -2.33 -11.63 -3.74
N LEU A 117 -3.42 -12.38 -3.72
CA LEU A 117 -3.45 -13.77 -4.16
C LEU A 117 -3.10 -13.89 -5.65
N LEU A 118 -3.72 -13.05 -6.48
CA LEU A 118 -3.42 -12.99 -7.92
C LEU A 118 -1.94 -12.69 -8.17
N GLY A 119 -1.39 -11.67 -7.49
CA GLY A 119 0.02 -11.31 -7.61
C GLY A 119 0.95 -12.44 -7.19
N ALA A 120 0.66 -13.12 -6.07
CA ALA A 120 1.44 -14.26 -5.61
C ALA A 120 1.40 -15.44 -6.58
N LEU A 121 0.21 -15.77 -7.12
CA LEU A 121 0.05 -16.85 -8.09
C LEU A 121 0.80 -16.59 -9.40
N LEU A 122 0.73 -15.36 -9.92
CA LEU A 122 1.45 -14.97 -11.14
C LEU A 122 2.97 -14.90 -10.91
N ALA A 123 3.39 -14.52 -9.70
CA ALA A 123 4.80 -14.42 -9.34
C ALA A 123 5.50 -15.78 -9.20
N LEU A 124 4.81 -16.81 -8.71
CA LEU A 124 5.40 -18.12 -8.43
C LEU A 124 6.19 -18.71 -9.62
N PRO A 125 5.59 -18.88 -10.82
CA PRO A 125 6.32 -19.46 -11.96
C PRO A 125 7.48 -18.57 -12.40
N LEU A 126 7.32 -17.25 -12.37
CA LEU A 126 8.37 -16.31 -12.75
C LEU A 126 9.52 -16.31 -11.74
N ALA A 127 9.23 -16.40 -10.45
CA ALA A 127 10.23 -16.50 -9.38
C ALA A 127 11.08 -17.77 -9.53
N MET A 128 10.45 -18.90 -9.84
CA MET A 128 11.17 -20.17 -10.10
C MET A 128 12.11 -20.07 -11.29
N LEU A 129 11.73 -19.33 -12.34
CA LEU A 129 12.58 -19.09 -13.50
C LEU A 129 13.74 -18.14 -13.20
N THR A 130 13.57 -17.20 -12.28
CA THR A 130 14.60 -16.20 -11.94
C THR A 130 15.58 -16.69 -10.89
N ALA A 131 15.22 -17.69 -10.07
CA ALA A 131 16.08 -18.26 -9.04
C ALA A 131 17.32 -18.95 -9.66
N ARG A 132 18.52 -18.46 -9.32
CA ARG A 132 19.79 -18.89 -9.94
C ARG A 132 20.14 -20.35 -9.68
N ASN A 133 19.73 -20.86 -8.51
CA ASN A 133 20.03 -22.23 -8.07
C ASN A 133 19.17 -23.32 -8.76
N LEU A 134 18.09 -22.95 -9.45
CA LEU A 134 17.23 -23.89 -10.17
C LEU A 134 17.66 -24.14 -11.62
N GLY A 135 18.67 -23.41 -12.14
CA GLY A 135 19.30 -23.70 -13.43
C GLY A 135 18.40 -23.46 -14.65
N ALA A 136 17.49 -22.51 -14.61
CA ALA A 136 16.68 -22.13 -15.76
C ALA A 136 17.57 -21.59 -16.92
N PRO A 137 17.17 -21.78 -18.21
CA PRO A 137 17.88 -21.19 -19.34
C PRO A 137 18.03 -19.65 -19.17
N ARG A 138 19.27 -19.17 -19.33
CA ARG A 138 19.60 -17.74 -19.13
C ARG A 138 18.66 -16.76 -19.82
N PRO A 139 18.28 -16.93 -21.12
CA PRO A 139 17.39 -15.98 -21.78
C PRO A 139 15.99 -15.94 -21.14
N LEU A 140 15.48 -17.09 -20.69
CA LEU A 140 14.16 -17.19 -20.04
C LEU A 140 14.20 -16.56 -18.64
N ALA A 141 15.27 -16.81 -17.88
CA ALA A 141 15.47 -16.18 -16.57
C ALA A 141 15.58 -14.65 -16.67
N LEU A 142 16.31 -14.14 -17.68
CA LEU A 142 16.42 -12.70 -17.92
C LEU A 142 15.09 -12.08 -18.34
N ALA A 143 14.32 -12.72 -19.21
CA ALA A 143 13.00 -12.26 -19.61
C ALA A 143 12.01 -12.22 -18.43
N ALA A 144 11.97 -13.30 -17.63
CA ALA A 144 11.14 -13.36 -16.43
C ALA A 144 11.53 -12.25 -15.43
N LYS A 145 12.84 -12.05 -15.22
CA LYS A 145 13.35 -10.99 -14.35
C LYS A 145 12.94 -9.61 -14.86
N ALA A 146 13.08 -9.34 -16.15
CA ALA A 146 12.70 -8.07 -16.75
C ALA A 146 11.21 -7.78 -16.56
N VAL A 147 10.33 -8.79 -16.74
CA VAL A 147 8.89 -8.66 -16.48
C VAL A 147 8.63 -8.29 -15.01
N LEU A 148 9.22 -9.02 -14.06
CA LEU A 148 9.06 -8.74 -12.63
C LEU A 148 9.58 -7.35 -12.26
N ASP A 149 10.72 -6.94 -12.81
CA ASP A 149 11.32 -5.62 -12.55
C ASP A 149 10.45 -4.49 -13.10
N VAL A 150 9.86 -4.65 -14.30
CA VAL A 150 8.92 -3.68 -14.87
C VAL A 150 7.65 -3.59 -14.01
N MET A 151 7.05 -4.72 -13.63
CA MET A 151 5.82 -4.73 -12.84
C MET A 151 5.98 -4.03 -11.49
N ARG A 152 7.09 -4.24 -10.77
CA ARG A 152 7.34 -3.58 -9.49
C ARG A 152 7.79 -2.12 -9.60
N SER A 153 8.28 -1.69 -10.78
CA SER A 153 8.72 -0.31 -10.97
C SER A 153 7.57 0.68 -11.16
N ILE A 154 6.41 0.17 -11.57
CA ILE A 154 5.20 0.96 -11.78
C ILE A 154 4.36 0.92 -10.49
N HIS A 155 4.05 2.08 -9.94
CA HIS A 155 3.25 2.16 -8.71
C HIS A 155 1.81 1.65 -8.92
N THR A 156 1.24 1.00 -7.92
CA THR A 156 -0.12 0.41 -7.95
C THR A 156 -1.17 1.39 -8.45
N LEU A 157 -1.07 2.67 -8.08
CA LEU A 157 -1.99 3.72 -8.49
C LEU A 157 -1.98 3.96 -10.01
N VAL A 158 -0.80 3.90 -10.64
CA VAL A 158 -0.68 4.07 -12.11
C VAL A 158 -1.34 2.90 -12.83
N PHE A 159 -1.11 1.66 -12.36
CA PHE A 159 -1.85 0.50 -12.88
C PHE A 159 -3.35 0.68 -12.69
N GLY A 160 -3.79 1.18 -11.52
CA GLY A 160 -5.20 1.45 -11.24
C GLY A 160 -5.83 2.40 -12.23
N LEU A 161 -5.19 3.54 -12.51
CA LEU A 161 -5.67 4.54 -13.47
C LEU A 161 -5.83 3.95 -14.89
N VAL A 162 -4.81 3.21 -15.35
CA VAL A 162 -4.84 2.57 -16.67
C VAL A 162 -5.95 1.51 -16.74
N LEU A 163 -6.04 0.66 -15.72
CA LEU A 163 -7.01 -0.43 -15.67
C LEU A 163 -8.45 0.05 -15.48
N VAL A 164 -8.67 1.13 -14.73
CA VAL A 164 -9.99 1.77 -14.66
C VAL A 164 -10.43 2.26 -16.05
N GLY A 165 -9.51 2.78 -16.86
CA GLY A 165 -9.80 3.16 -18.25
C GLY A 165 -10.12 1.97 -19.16
N ILE A 166 -9.59 0.78 -18.90
CA ILE A 166 -9.76 -0.43 -19.73
C ILE A 166 -10.96 -1.26 -19.28
N VAL A 167 -11.06 -1.54 -17.98
CA VAL A 167 -12.05 -2.49 -17.38
C VAL A 167 -13.28 -1.75 -16.85
N GLY A 168 -13.15 -0.44 -16.62
CA GLY A 168 -14.18 0.39 -15.98
C GLY A 168 -13.94 0.57 -14.48
N LEU A 169 -14.77 1.45 -13.88
CA LEU A 169 -14.78 1.70 -12.43
C LEU A 169 -15.24 0.44 -11.69
N GLY A 170 -14.57 0.11 -10.60
CA GLY A 170 -15.00 -0.99 -9.72
C GLY A 170 -13.86 -1.84 -9.16
N PRO A 171 -14.19 -2.81 -8.29
CA PRO A 171 -13.23 -3.64 -7.57
C PRO A 171 -12.30 -4.46 -8.48
N THR A 172 -12.75 -4.83 -9.67
CA THR A 172 -11.97 -5.62 -10.64
C THR A 172 -10.69 -4.89 -11.07
N ALA A 173 -10.80 -3.58 -11.38
CA ALA A 173 -9.64 -2.77 -11.73
C ALA A 173 -8.62 -2.71 -10.57
N GLY A 174 -9.10 -2.57 -9.33
CA GLY A 174 -8.26 -2.58 -8.13
C GLY A 174 -7.55 -3.91 -7.90
N ILE A 175 -8.26 -5.03 -8.06
CA ILE A 175 -7.69 -6.39 -7.92
C ILE A 175 -6.57 -6.61 -8.94
N LEU A 176 -6.80 -6.24 -10.21
CA LEU A 176 -5.80 -6.38 -11.26
C LEU A 176 -4.60 -5.45 -11.03
N ALA A 177 -4.82 -4.20 -10.60
CA ALA A 177 -3.75 -3.25 -10.32
C ALA A 177 -2.82 -3.73 -9.20
N ILE A 178 -3.40 -4.17 -8.07
CA ILE A 178 -2.65 -4.77 -6.97
C ILE A 178 -1.95 -6.05 -7.43
N GLY A 179 -2.63 -6.90 -8.17
CA GLY A 179 -2.08 -8.17 -8.65
C GLY A 179 -0.84 -7.97 -9.52
N LEU A 180 -0.90 -7.07 -10.51
CA LEU A 180 0.22 -6.79 -11.41
C LEU A 180 1.40 -6.15 -10.68
N HIS A 181 1.17 -5.13 -9.86
CA HIS A 181 2.23 -4.51 -9.07
C HIS A 181 2.88 -5.49 -8.10
N SER A 182 2.06 -6.18 -7.31
CA SER A 182 2.52 -7.12 -6.29
C SER A 182 3.24 -8.33 -6.89
N MET A 183 2.88 -8.77 -8.12
CA MET A 183 3.57 -9.83 -8.82
C MET A 183 5.08 -9.56 -8.91
N GLY A 184 5.48 -8.32 -9.22
CA GLY A 184 6.89 -7.94 -9.28
C GLY A 184 7.61 -8.05 -7.92
N THR A 185 6.96 -7.61 -6.85
CA THR A 185 7.49 -7.67 -5.48
C THR A 185 7.54 -9.11 -4.96
N TYR A 186 6.46 -9.89 -5.13
CA TYR A 186 6.43 -11.31 -4.80
C TYR A 186 7.50 -12.09 -5.54
N GLY A 187 7.63 -11.84 -6.85
CA GLY A 187 8.59 -12.55 -7.70
C GLY A 187 10.02 -12.42 -7.18
N LYS A 188 10.40 -11.20 -6.76
CA LYS A 188 11.70 -10.96 -6.15
C LYS A 188 11.87 -11.71 -4.82
N LEU A 189 10.93 -11.54 -3.89
CA LEU A 189 11.00 -12.16 -2.56
C LEU A 189 10.96 -13.68 -2.63
N PHE A 190 10.17 -14.24 -3.53
CA PHE A 190 10.09 -15.69 -3.72
C PHE A 190 11.36 -16.24 -4.36
N ALA A 191 11.96 -15.54 -5.33
CA ALA A 191 13.25 -15.94 -5.90
C ALA A 191 14.36 -15.92 -4.85
N GLU A 192 14.44 -14.86 -4.02
CA GLU A 192 15.40 -14.75 -2.91
C GLU A 192 15.20 -15.88 -1.88
N ALA A 193 13.96 -16.24 -1.55
CA ALA A 193 13.67 -17.36 -0.67
C ALA A 193 14.15 -18.70 -1.24
N VAL A 194 13.97 -18.92 -2.54
CA VAL A 194 14.48 -20.12 -3.22
C VAL A 194 16.01 -20.10 -3.28
N GLU A 195 16.64 -18.96 -3.55
CA GLU A 195 18.10 -18.83 -3.60
C GLU A 195 18.76 -19.04 -2.21
N SER A 196 18.05 -18.76 -1.12
CA SER A 196 18.54 -18.96 0.26
C SER A 196 18.52 -20.40 0.75
N LEU A 197 18.01 -21.34 -0.06
CA LEU A 197 17.93 -22.76 0.32
C LEU A 197 19.30 -23.39 0.58
N ASN A 198 19.34 -24.28 1.56
CA ASN A 198 20.50 -25.11 1.84
C ASN A 198 20.66 -26.19 0.74
N MET A 199 21.40 -25.84 -0.30
CA MET A 199 21.63 -26.74 -1.48
C MET A 199 22.25 -28.09 -1.11
N PRO A 200 23.22 -28.21 -0.20
CA PRO A 200 23.71 -29.51 0.30
C PRO A 200 22.62 -30.48 0.79
N ALA A 201 21.62 -29.97 1.53
CA ALA A 201 20.50 -30.80 1.98
C ALA A 201 19.60 -31.25 0.83
N ILE A 202 19.40 -30.44 -0.18
CA ILE A 202 18.64 -30.79 -1.40
C ILE A 202 19.40 -31.82 -2.22
N HIS A 203 20.72 -31.68 -2.38
CA HIS A 203 21.57 -32.66 -3.08
C HIS A 203 21.61 -34.01 -2.37
N ALA A 204 21.55 -34.04 -1.04
CA ALA A 204 21.44 -35.26 -0.28
C ALA A 204 20.18 -36.09 -0.63
N VAL A 205 19.03 -35.40 -0.83
CA VAL A 205 17.79 -36.05 -1.29
C VAL A 205 17.90 -36.52 -2.74
N GLN A 206 18.65 -35.82 -3.59
CA GLN A 206 18.90 -36.25 -4.97
C GLN A 206 19.80 -37.50 -5.04
N SER A 207 20.79 -37.61 -4.16
CA SER A 207 21.76 -38.73 -4.17
C SER A 207 21.15 -40.09 -3.80
N VAL A 208 19.99 -40.14 -3.16
CA VAL A 208 19.23 -41.37 -2.91
C VAL A 208 18.32 -41.78 -4.09
N GLY A 209 18.46 -41.12 -5.25
CA GLY A 209 17.76 -41.50 -6.49
C GLY A 209 16.37 -40.82 -6.64
N ALA A 210 16.06 -39.81 -5.86
CA ALA A 210 14.78 -39.09 -5.96
C ALA A 210 14.66 -38.33 -7.31
N SER A 211 13.51 -38.43 -7.96
CA SER A 211 13.21 -37.68 -9.19
C SER A 211 13.15 -36.15 -8.89
N ARG A 212 13.31 -35.33 -9.93
CA ARG A 212 13.23 -33.84 -9.79
C ARG A 212 11.94 -33.38 -9.13
N THR A 213 10.83 -34.01 -9.46
CA THR A 213 9.51 -33.70 -8.87
C THR A 213 9.47 -34.07 -7.38
N GLN A 214 10.01 -35.24 -7.01
CA GLN A 214 10.09 -35.65 -5.60
C GLN A 214 10.99 -34.71 -4.77
N VAL A 215 12.15 -34.32 -5.33
CA VAL A 215 13.02 -33.31 -4.69
C VAL A 215 12.30 -31.98 -4.48
N PHE A 216 11.55 -31.52 -5.48
CA PHE A 216 10.79 -30.28 -5.39
C PHE A 216 9.75 -30.35 -4.26
N PHE A 217 8.87 -31.36 -4.28
CA PHE A 217 7.77 -31.43 -3.30
C PHE A 217 8.20 -31.85 -1.90
N ASN A 218 9.27 -32.63 -1.74
CA ASN A 218 9.69 -33.14 -0.43
C ASN A 218 10.85 -32.37 0.20
N ALA A 219 11.63 -31.60 -0.56
CA ALA A 219 12.75 -30.84 -0.03
C ALA A 219 12.62 -29.35 -0.28
N VAL A 220 12.42 -28.92 -1.53
CA VAL A 220 12.40 -27.49 -1.89
C VAL A 220 11.15 -26.81 -1.35
N TRP A 221 9.96 -27.30 -1.72
CA TRP A 221 8.69 -26.67 -1.39
C TRP A 221 8.45 -26.51 0.12
N PRO A 222 8.61 -27.55 0.97
CA PRO A 222 8.45 -27.40 2.41
C PRO A 222 9.45 -26.41 3.03
N SER A 223 10.64 -26.31 2.48
CA SER A 223 11.69 -25.41 2.99
C SER A 223 11.44 -23.94 2.66
N VAL A 224 10.80 -23.62 1.52
CA VAL A 224 10.49 -22.25 1.12
C VAL A 224 9.11 -21.78 1.57
N LEU A 225 8.19 -22.70 1.86
CA LEU A 225 6.80 -22.40 2.16
C LEU A 225 6.63 -21.41 3.35
N PRO A 226 7.34 -21.57 4.48
CA PRO A 226 7.23 -20.61 5.60
C PRO A 226 7.64 -19.19 5.18
N GLN A 227 8.71 -19.06 4.36
CA GLN A 227 9.17 -17.79 3.85
C GLN A 227 8.18 -17.18 2.85
N PHE A 228 7.56 -18.00 1.99
CA PHE A 228 6.53 -17.55 1.05
C PHE A 228 5.30 -17.04 1.79
N VAL A 229 4.84 -17.78 2.81
CA VAL A 229 3.71 -17.34 3.64
C VAL A 229 4.03 -16.06 4.38
N SER A 230 5.24 -15.96 4.95
CA SER A 230 5.69 -14.73 5.62
C SER A 230 5.72 -13.53 4.68
N SER A 231 6.26 -13.70 3.48
CA SER A 231 6.27 -12.66 2.44
C SER A 231 4.87 -12.30 1.97
N HIS A 232 3.98 -13.30 1.83
CA HIS A 232 2.59 -13.07 1.45
C HIS A 232 1.85 -12.23 2.50
N LEU A 233 1.97 -12.57 3.78
CA LEU A 233 1.35 -11.81 4.87
C LEU A 233 1.83 -10.37 4.91
N TYR A 234 3.12 -10.14 4.68
CA TYR A 234 3.72 -8.81 4.63
C TYR A 234 3.15 -7.97 3.48
N ILE A 235 3.13 -8.52 2.25
CA ILE A 235 2.61 -7.80 1.07
C ILE A 235 1.09 -7.64 1.16
N TRP A 236 0.37 -8.62 1.69
CA TRP A 236 -1.08 -8.54 1.89
C TRP A 236 -1.46 -7.39 2.82
N GLU A 237 -0.76 -7.23 3.95
CA GLU A 237 -0.93 -6.11 4.87
C GLU A 237 -0.70 -4.77 4.15
N PHE A 238 0.37 -4.67 3.35
CA PHE A 238 0.65 -3.49 2.55
C PHE A 238 -0.46 -3.19 1.54
N ASN A 239 -0.98 -4.21 0.87
CA ASN A 239 -2.03 -4.10 -0.13
C ASN A 239 -3.40 -3.70 0.47
N ILE A 240 -3.67 -3.94 1.76
CA ILE A 240 -4.86 -3.39 2.45
C ILE A 240 -4.82 -1.86 2.41
N ARG A 241 -3.67 -1.25 2.66
CA ARG A 241 -3.48 0.20 2.60
C ARG A 241 -3.59 0.71 1.17
N ASP A 242 -2.93 0.03 0.23
CA ASP A 242 -2.96 0.39 -1.20
C ASP A 242 -4.37 0.31 -1.77
N SER A 243 -5.18 -0.67 -1.38
CA SER A 243 -6.57 -0.79 -1.85
C SER A 243 -7.44 0.39 -1.41
N THR A 244 -7.13 1.01 -0.25
CA THR A 244 -7.81 2.24 0.18
C THR A 244 -7.45 3.41 -0.74
N ILE A 245 -6.19 3.54 -1.15
CA ILE A 245 -5.75 4.59 -2.08
C ILE A 245 -6.36 4.37 -3.47
N LEU A 246 -6.37 3.13 -3.96
CA LEU A 246 -7.01 2.77 -5.24
C LEU A 246 -8.51 3.09 -5.27
N GLY A 247 -9.17 3.02 -4.12
CA GLY A 247 -10.58 3.40 -4.02
C GLY A 247 -10.85 4.85 -4.39
N ILE A 248 -9.91 5.77 -4.13
CA ILE A 248 -10.02 7.20 -4.47
C ILE A 248 -10.13 7.41 -6.00
N ILE A 249 -9.46 6.57 -6.77
CA ILE A 249 -9.49 6.64 -8.26
C ILE A 249 -10.59 5.77 -8.88
N GLY A 250 -11.51 5.24 -8.06
CA GLY A 250 -12.70 4.54 -8.56
C GLY A 250 -12.67 3.01 -8.47
N ALA A 251 -11.69 2.40 -7.78
CA ALA A 251 -11.71 0.98 -7.49
C ALA A 251 -12.78 0.59 -6.43
N GLY A 252 -13.42 1.57 -5.79
CA GLY A 252 -14.44 1.34 -4.77
C GLY A 252 -13.86 1.15 -3.36
N GLY A 253 -14.67 0.64 -2.45
CA GLY A 253 -14.26 0.44 -1.06
C GLY A 253 -14.15 1.74 -0.25
N LEU A 254 -13.34 1.72 0.82
CA LEU A 254 -13.16 2.86 1.73
C LEU A 254 -12.61 4.11 1.04
N GLY A 255 -11.76 3.95 0.02
CA GLY A 255 -11.20 5.08 -0.69
C GLY A 255 -12.24 5.90 -1.46
N LEU A 256 -13.31 5.27 -1.95
CA LEU A 256 -14.41 5.99 -2.59
C LEU A 256 -15.11 6.90 -1.58
N LEU A 257 -15.37 6.42 -0.36
CA LEU A 257 -15.97 7.22 0.71
C LEU A 257 -15.04 8.36 1.17
N ILE A 258 -13.71 8.14 1.17
CA ILE A 258 -12.72 9.21 1.43
C ILE A 258 -12.84 10.30 0.35
N SER A 259 -12.86 9.90 -0.92
CA SER A 259 -12.98 10.84 -2.05
C SER A 259 -14.29 11.63 -1.99
N GLU A 260 -15.40 10.97 -1.71
CA GLU A 260 -16.71 11.59 -1.57
C GLU A 260 -16.74 12.59 -0.39
N ALA A 261 -16.34 12.15 0.81
CA ALA A 261 -16.32 13.00 1.99
C ALA A 261 -15.40 14.22 1.83
N THR A 262 -14.25 14.04 1.16
CA THR A 262 -13.31 15.14 0.88
C THR A 262 -13.90 16.13 -0.13
N SER A 263 -14.49 15.63 -1.22
CA SER A 263 -15.08 16.46 -2.28
C SER A 263 -16.27 17.27 -1.80
N LEU A 264 -17.01 16.74 -0.83
CA LEU A 264 -18.18 17.40 -0.21
C LEU A 264 -17.82 18.17 1.07
N PHE A 265 -16.54 18.24 1.44
CA PHE A 265 -16.06 18.89 2.69
C PHE A 265 -16.73 18.36 3.97
N GLN A 266 -17.12 17.08 3.99
CA GLN A 266 -17.76 16.42 5.12
C GLN A 266 -16.70 15.85 6.08
N TRP A 267 -16.06 16.72 6.85
CA TRP A 267 -14.90 16.37 7.70
C TRP A 267 -15.24 15.36 8.79
N GLY A 268 -16.44 15.39 9.37
CA GLY A 268 -16.89 14.39 10.36
C GLY A 268 -17.03 12.99 9.77
N ARG A 269 -17.53 12.85 8.54
CA ARG A 269 -17.57 11.58 7.81
C ARG A 269 -16.19 11.10 7.41
N LEU A 270 -15.33 12.03 6.94
CA LEU A 270 -13.95 11.72 6.64
C LEU A 270 -13.21 11.21 7.88
N ALA A 271 -13.39 11.84 9.04
CA ALA A 271 -12.82 11.38 10.31
C ALA A 271 -13.27 9.94 10.65
N THR A 272 -14.58 9.65 10.48
CA THR A 272 -15.12 8.30 10.68
C THR A 272 -14.48 7.27 9.78
N VAL A 273 -14.36 7.55 8.48
CA VAL A 273 -13.72 6.63 7.51
C VAL A 273 -12.25 6.42 7.85
N LEU A 274 -11.52 7.48 8.18
CA LEU A 274 -10.09 7.38 8.55
C LEU A 274 -9.88 6.57 9.82
N LEU A 275 -10.75 6.69 10.84
CA LEU A 275 -10.71 5.84 12.02
C LEU A 275 -10.89 4.37 11.66
N VAL A 276 -11.85 4.05 10.77
CA VAL A 276 -12.05 2.68 10.29
C VAL A 276 -10.82 2.18 9.54
N VAL A 277 -10.20 3.00 8.70
CA VAL A 277 -8.95 2.63 8.00
C VAL A 277 -7.82 2.33 9.00
N ILE A 278 -7.63 3.18 10.01
CA ILE A 278 -6.60 2.98 11.06
C ILE A 278 -6.84 1.66 11.80
N VAL A 279 -8.08 1.40 12.23
CA VAL A 279 -8.44 0.15 12.93
C VAL A 279 -8.25 -1.06 12.00
N LEU A 280 -8.66 -0.95 10.74
CA LEU A 280 -8.52 -2.00 9.75
C LEU A 280 -7.05 -2.36 9.54
N VAL A 281 -6.22 -1.37 9.15
CA VAL A 281 -4.79 -1.57 8.90
C VAL A 281 -4.08 -2.09 10.15
N GLY A 282 -4.34 -1.50 11.32
CA GLY A 282 -3.76 -1.95 12.60
C GLY A 282 -4.14 -3.37 12.97
N SER A 283 -5.37 -3.79 12.68
CA SER A 283 -5.84 -5.17 12.93
C SER A 283 -5.11 -6.18 12.04
N PHE A 284 -4.98 -5.88 10.75
CA PHE A 284 -4.26 -6.72 9.79
C PHE A 284 -2.77 -6.79 10.09
N ASP A 285 -2.14 -5.68 10.45
CA ASP A 285 -0.73 -5.63 10.90
C ASP A 285 -0.53 -6.50 12.16
N ALA A 286 -1.38 -6.36 13.18
CA ALA A 286 -1.30 -7.18 14.39
C ALA A 286 -1.49 -8.67 14.10
N MET A 287 -2.45 -9.02 13.25
CA MET A 287 -2.70 -10.40 12.80
C MET A 287 -1.50 -10.97 12.03
N SER A 288 -1.00 -10.24 11.05
CA SER A 288 0.16 -10.60 10.23
C SER A 288 1.40 -10.86 11.08
N ARG A 289 1.70 -9.99 12.04
CA ARG A 289 2.82 -10.17 12.99
C ARG A 289 2.67 -11.43 13.85
N ARG A 290 1.45 -11.71 14.36
CA ARG A 290 1.21 -12.91 15.20
C ARG A 290 1.43 -14.19 14.39
N ILE A 291 0.91 -14.25 13.16
CA ILE A 291 1.05 -15.43 12.30
C ILE A 291 2.53 -15.62 11.91
N ARG A 292 3.24 -14.56 11.51
CA ARG A 292 4.67 -14.66 11.16
C ARG A 292 5.51 -15.14 12.34
N LYS A 293 5.21 -14.67 13.56
CA LYS A 293 5.90 -15.13 14.77
C LYS A 293 5.64 -16.61 15.09
N ALA A 294 4.51 -17.15 14.70
CA ALA A 294 4.21 -18.58 14.86
C ALA A 294 4.86 -19.47 13.79
N LEU A 295 5.30 -18.88 12.67
CA LEU A 295 5.98 -19.60 11.56
C LEU A 295 7.53 -19.56 11.68
N SER A 296 8.08 -18.65 12.47
CA SER A 296 9.53 -18.54 12.79
C SER A 296 9.89 -19.37 13.99
#